data_455715d4bb959a75a7f1abb226d52c49
#
_entry.id   455715d4bb959a75a7f1abb226d52c49
#
_cell.length_a   1.000
_cell.length_b   1.000
_cell.length_c   1.000
_cell.angle_alpha   90.00
_cell.angle_beta   90.00
_cell.angle_gamma   90.00
#
_symmetry.space_group_name_H-M   'P 1'
#
loop_
_entity.id
_entity.type
_entity.pdbx_description
1 polymer ?
#
loop_
_entity_poly.entity_id
_entity_poly.type
_entity_poly.pdbx_seq_one_letter_code
_entity_poly.pdbx_strand_id
1 'polypeptide(L)'
;MNHEAIINIYADGGCRGIPGPGGWGVLLQAGGQEKELWGGEKTTTNNRMEMTAAIRALEALRKPATVHLHTDSQYLQKGISEWIHNWKRNGWRTSDKKPVKNADLWQRLDELAGQHQVKWCWVKGHAGHVG
;
A
#
# COMPACT_ATOMS: atom_id res chain seq x y z
N MET A 1 19.40 14.73 20.91
CA MET A 1 19.36 14.31 19.53
C MET A 1 18.25 13.33 19.29
N ASN A 2 17.40 13.66 18.36
CA ASN A 2 16.28 12.82 18.13
C ASN A 2 16.56 11.87 17.03
N HIS A 3 16.64 10.63 17.39
CA HIS A 3 16.71 9.60 16.39
C HIS A 3 15.31 9.09 16.29
N GLU A 4 14.60 9.55 15.28
CA GLU A 4 13.30 8.99 15.04
C GLU A 4 13.47 7.55 14.60
N ALA A 5 12.81 6.68 15.27
CA ALA A 5 12.83 5.29 14.89
C ALA A 5 12.14 5.14 13.54
N ILE A 6 12.76 4.39 12.65
CA ILE A 6 12.16 4.08 11.38
C ILE A 6 11.17 2.94 11.61
N ILE A 7 9.97 3.10 11.12
CA ILE A 7 8.97 2.05 11.20
C ILE A 7 9.06 1.23 9.92
N ASN A 8 9.35 -0.05 10.06
CA ASN A 8 9.35 -0.95 8.92
C ASN A 8 7.98 -1.61 8.81
N ILE A 9 7.40 -1.52 7.63
CA ILE A 9 6.10 -2.10 7.35
C ILE A 9 6.25 -3.13 6.24
N TYR A 10 5.68 -4.30 6.45
CA TYR A 10 5.64 -5.36 5.43
C TYR A 10 4.17 -5.60 5.12
N ALA A 11 3.77 -5.31 3.89
CA ALA A 11 2.37 -5.37 3.48
C ALA A 11 2.17 -6.39 2.37
N ASP A 12 1.14 -7.18 2.49
CA ASP A 12 0.82 -8.20 1.49
C ASP A 12 -0.70 -8.36 1.38
N GLY A 13 -1.15 -8.69 0.21
CA GLY A 13 -2.58 -8.91 -0.02
C GLY A 13 -2.78 -9.85 -1.18
N GLY A 14 -3.90 -10.51 -1.19
CA GLY A 14 -4.22 -11.45 -2.24
C GLY A 14 -5.71 -11.74 -2.32
N CYS A 15 -6.09 -12.41 -3.37
CA CYS A 15 -7.49 -12.69 -3.63
C CYS A 15 -7.61 -13.98 -4.43
N ARG A 16 -8.68 -14.72 -4.18
CA ARG A 16 -9.00 -15.89 -4.98
C ARG A 16 -10.02 -15.48 -6.01
N GLY A 17 -9.66 -15.62 -7.27
CA GLY A 17 -10.55 -15.25 -8.37
C GLY A 17 -10.38 -13.79 -8.79
N ILE A 18 -11.14 -13.37 -9.78
CA ILE A 18 -11.07 -12.04 -10.35
C ILE A 18 -12.49 -11.61 -10.73
N PRO A 19 -13.26 -11.04 -9.84
CA PRO A 19 -13.00 -10.85 -8.41
C PRO A 19 -13.37 -12.07 -7.58
N GLY A 20 -13.06 -12.00 -6.28
CA GLY A 20 -13.41 -13.07 -5.35
C GLY A 20 -13.01 -12.70 -3.94
N PRO A 21 -13.08 -13.64 -3.00
CA PRO A 21 -12.70 -13.34 -1.63
C PRO A 21 -11.20 -13.08 -1.50
N GLY A 22 -10.84 -12.11 -0.71
CA GLY A 22 -9.46 -11.74 -0.54
C GLY A 22 -9.12 -11.33 0.87
N GLY A 23 -7.83 -11.20 1.13
CA GLY A 23 -7.34 -10.81 2.43
C GLY A 23 -6.06 -10.02 2.32
N TRP A 24 -5.72 -9.33 3.40
CA TRP A 24 -4.51 -8.55 3.49
C TRP A 24 -3.87 -8.74 4.86
N GLY A 25 -2.57 -8.56 4.91
CA GLY A 25 -1.84 -8.65 6.15
C GLY A 25 -0.72 -7.63 6.19
N VAL A 26 -0.39 -7.19 7.39
CA VAL A 26 0.63 -6.18 7.62
C VAL A 26 1.41 -6.53 8.88
N LEU A 27 2.72 -6.36 8.80
CA LEU A 27 3.58 -6.43 9.97
C LEU A 27 4.25 -5.08 10.13
N LEU A 28 4.10 -4.46 11.32
CA LEU A 28 4.77 -3.22 11.63
C LEU A 28 5.85 -3.51 12.67
N GLN A 29 7.05 -3.03 12.42
CA GLN A 29 8.18 -3.21 13.33
C GLN A 29 8.79 -1.86 13.67
N ALA A 30 8.93 -1.56 14.94
CA ALA A 30 9.55 -0.32 15.38
C ALA A 30 10.16 -0.52 16.75
N GLY A 31 11.44 -0.20 16.89
CA GLY A 31 12.09 -0.22 18.20
C GLY A 31 12.02 -1.54 18.93
N GLY A 32 12.10 -2.64 18.23
CA GLY A 32 12.04 -3.96 18.86
C GLY A 32 10.64 -4.47 19.12
N GLN A 33 9.62 -3.69 18.78
CA GLN A 33 8.23 -4.09 18.94
C GLN A 33 7.63 -4.41 17.59
N GLU A 34 6.68 -5.33 17.59
CA GLU A 34 5.99 -5.73 16.37
C GLU A 34 4.49 -5.73 16.58
N LYS A 35 3.76 -5.41 15.53
CA LYS A 35 2.31 -5.43 15.57
C LYS A 35 1.83 -5.99 14.23
N GLU A 36 0.88 -6.88 14.30
CA GLU A 36 0.29 -7.45 13.09
C GLU A 36 -1.14 -6.96 12.92
N LEU A 37 -1.51 -6.70 11.68
CA LEU A 37 -2.88 -6.33 11.32
C LEU A 37 -3.28 -7.21 10.15
N TRP A 38 -4.56 -7.54 10.08
CA TRP A 38 -5.06 -8.32 8.95
C TRP A 38 -6.55 -8.09 8.78
N GLY A 39 -7.04 -8.39 7.60
CA GLY A 39 -8.47 -8.28 7.31
C GLY A 39 -8.79 -8.96 6.00
N GLY A 40 -10.03 -8.92 5.62
CA GLY A 40 -10.49 -9.55 4.39
C GLY A 40 -11.76 -8.94 3.87
N GLU A 41 -12.08 -9.28 2.62
CA GLU A 41 -13.31 -8.85 1.97
C GLU A 41 -13.88 -10.00 1.17
N LYS A 42 -15.20 -10.07 1.10
CA LYS A 42 -15.87 -11.17 0.41
C LYS A 42 -15.68 -11.11 -1.09
N THR A 43 -15.62 -9.90 -1.64
CA THR A 43 -15.47 -9.71 -3.08
C THR A 43 -14.53 -8.57 -3.33
N THR A 44 -13.38 -8.88 -3.89
CA THR A 44 -12.34 -7.87 -4.10
C THR A 44 -11.40 -8.34 -5.22
N THR A 45 -10.28 -7.65 -5.40
CA THR A 45 -9.25 -8.05 -6.35
C THR A 45 -7.92 -8.08 -5.66
N ASN A 46 -6.96 -8.74 -6.29
CA ASN A 46 -5.60 -8.82 -5.76
C ASN A 46 -5.01 -7.42 -5.56
N ASN A 47 -5.15 -6.56 -6.56
CA ASN A 47 -4.61 -5.20 -6.49
C ASN A 47 -5.23 -4.40 -5.35
N ARG A 48 -6.54 -4.53 -5.16
CA ARG A 48 -7.21 -3.82 -4.07
C ARG A 48 -6.73 -4.31 -2.71
N MET A 49 -6.47 -5.60 -2.57
CA MET A 49 -5.98 -6.14 -1.28
C MET A 49 -4.55 -5.68 -0.99
N GLU A 50 -3.71 -5.62 -2.01
CA GLU A 50 -2.35 -5.10 -1.82
C GLU A 50 -2.37 -3.62 -1.44
N MET A 51 -3.24 -2.84 -2.07
CA MET A 51 -3.39 -1.43 -1.74
C MET A 51 -3.98 -1.24 -0.34
N THR A 52 -4.97 -2.05 0.01
CA THR A 52 -5.61 -1.98 1.32
C THR A 52 -4.62 -2.28 2.43
N ALA A 53 -3.73 -3.25 2.22
CA ALA A 53 -2.69 -3.56 3.19
C ALA A 53 -1.82 -2.33 3.47
N ALA A 54 -1.36 -1.65 2.44
CA ALA A 54 -0.54 -0.44 2.61
C ALA A 54 -1.33 0.67 3.31
N ILE A 55 -2.57 0.87 2.92
CA ILE A 55 -3.44 1.90 3.51
C ILE A 55 -3.66 1.63 5.00
N ARG A 56 -4.05 0.41 5.34
CA ARG A 56 -4.33 0.07 6.74
C ARG A 56 -3.08 0.19 7.60
N ALA A 57 -1.92 -0.14 7.05
CA ALA A 57 -0.67 0.03 7.76
C ALA A 57 -0.40 1.48 8.09
N LEU A 58 -0.56 2.37 7.12
CA LEU A 58 -0.33 3.79 7.35
C LEU A 58 -1.38 4.40 8.28
N GLU A 59 -2.62 3.94 8.17
CA GLU A 59 -3.70 4.41 9.06
C GLU A 59 -3.44 4.03 10.52
N ALA A 60 -2.68 2.98 10.75
CA ALA A 60 -2.39 2.54 12.12
C ALA A 60 -1.38 3.45 12.82
N LEU A 61 -0.70 4.32 12.09
CA LEU A 61 0.27 5.23 12.67
C LEU A 61 -0.42 6.46 13.22
N ARG A 62 -0.16 6.76 14.48
CA ARG A 62 -0.87 7.85 15.17
C ARG A 62 -0.26 9.23 14.94
N LYS A 63 0.97 9.28 14.52
CA LYS A 63 1.68 10.55 14.27
C LYS A 63 2.51 10.42 13.02
N PRO A 64 2.90 11.54 12.43
CA PRO A 64 3.80 11.49 11.29
C PRO A 64 5.06 10.70 11.64
N ALA A 65 5.48 9.87 10.73
CA ALA A 65 6.60 8.97 10.97
C ALA A 65 7.43 8.75 9.70
N THR A 66 8.65 8.30 9.90
CA THR A 66 9.49 7.84 8.81
C THR A 66 9.24 6.35 8.65
N VAL A 67 8.80 5.95 7.48
CA VAL A 67 8.32 4.60 7.21
C VAL A 67 9.06 3.99 6.03
N HIS A 68 9.51 2.76 6.21
CA HIS A 68 10.01 1.96 5.08
C HIS A 68 8.93 0.91 4.82
N LEU A 69 8.20 1.08 3.73
CA LEU A 69 7.09 0.20 3.40
C LEU A 69 7.51 -0.80 2.33
N HIS A 70 7.54 -2.06 2.70
CA HIS A 70 7.99 -3.16 1.85
C HIS A 70 6.79 -3.89 1.26
N THR A 71 6.76 -3.99 -0.06
CA THR A 71 5.70 -4.69 -0.75
C THR A 71 6.23 -5.24 -2.07
N ASP A 72 5.65 -6.32 -2.56
CA ASP A 72 6.01 -6.88 -3.84
C ASP A 72 5.02 -6.52 -4.94
N SER A 73 4.10 -5.62 -4.67
CA SER A 73 3.07 -5.25 -5.62
C SER A 73 3.62 -4.39 -6.75
N GLN A 74 3.69 -4.95 -7.94
CA GLN A 74 4.11 -4.20 -9.11
C GLN A 74 3.08 -3.14 -9.47
N TYR A 75 1.82 -3.40 -9.20
CA TYR A 75 0.75 -2.45 -9.43
C TYR A 75 0.96 -1.18 -8.58
N LEU A 76 1.27 -1.36 -7.30
CA LEU A 76 1.59 -0.23 -6.43
C LEU A 76 2.84 0.50 -6.92
N GLN A 77 3.86 -0.25 -7.31
CA GLN A 77 5.11 0.34 -7.77
C GLN A 77 4.89 1.25 -8.97
N LYS A 78 4.17 0.76 -9.97
CA LYS A 78 3.90 1.55 -11.15
C LYS A 78 3.01 2.76 -10.85
N GLY A 79 2.00 2.56 -10.03
CA GLY A 79 1.10 3.65 -9.67
C GLY A 79 1.81 4.77 -8.94
N ILE A 80 2.61 4.43 -7.94
CA ILE A 80 3.33 5.42 -7.15
C ILE A 80 4.41 6.12 -7.97
N SER A 81 5.12 5.37 -8.80
CA SER A 81 6.26 5.91 -9.55
C SER A 81 5.87 6.65 -10.81
N GLU A 82 4.81 6.24 -11.46
CA GLU A 82 4.48 6.74 -12.79
C GLU A 82 3.09 7.36 -12.89
N TRP A 83 2.05 6.64 -12.49
CA TRP A 83 0.68 7.03 -12.81
C TRP A 83 0.10 8.14 -11.95
N ILE A 84 0.43 8.13 -10.68
CA ILE A 84 -0.23 9.00 -9.71
C ILE A 84 -0.03 10.49 -10.01
N HIS A 85 1.11 10.85 -10.54
CA HIS A 85 1.42 12.25 -10.84
C HIS A 85 0.49 12.81 -11.92
N ASN A 86 0.22 12.01 -12.94
CA ASN A 86 -0.68 12.43 -14.01
C ASN A 86 -2.13 12.43 -13.51
N TRP A 87 -2.51 11.44 -12.73
CA TRP A 87 -3.86 11.37 -12.19
C TRP A 87 -4.18 12.57 -11.30
N LYS A 88 -3.23 12.97 -10.48
CA LYS A 88 -3.42 14.14 -9.60
C LYS A 88 -3.65 15.41 -10.43
N ARG A 89 -2.88 15.57 -11.52
CA ARG A 89 -3.04 16.72 -12.38
C ARG A 89 -4.36 16.71 -13.14
N ASN A 90 -4.88 15.52 -13.41
CA ASN A 90 -6.07 15.38 -14.22
C ASN A 90 -7.34 15.15 -13.40
N GLY A 91 -7.30 15.47 -12.11
CA GLY A 91 -8.47 15.31 -11.25
C GLY A 91 -8.90 13.87 -11.03
N TRP A 92 -7.94 12.93 -11.08
CA TRP A 92 -8.19 11.50 -10.88
C TRP A 92 -9.07 10.88 -11.97
N ARG A 93 -8.91 11.41 -13.18
CA ARG A 93 -9.63 10.90 -14.34
C ARG A 93 -8.65 10.50 -15.42
N THR A 94 -9.05 9.53 -16.23
CA THR A 94 -8.26 9.11 -17.38
C THR A 94 -8.41 10.15 -18.50
N SER A 95 -7.68 9.96 -19.60
CA SER A 95 -7.79 10.84 -20.75
C SER A 95 -9.19 10.85 -21.34
N ASP A 96 -9.96 9.78 -21.14
CA ASP A 96 -11.34 9.71 -21.59
C ASP A 96 -12.31 10.33 -20.59
N LYS A 97 -11.80 11.01 -19.58
CA LYS A 97 -12.58 11.63 -18.52
C LYS A 97 -13.36 10.64 -17.65
N LYS A 98 -12.94 9.39 -17.64
CA LYS A 98 -13.52 8.37 -16.77
C LYS A 98 -12.73 8.30 -15.48
N PRO A 99 -13.37 7.89 -14.37
CA PRO A 99 -12.62 7.74 -13.12
C PRO A 99 -11.48 6.74 -13.26
N VAL A 100 -10.37 7.04 -12.61
CA VAL A 100 -9.24 6.12 -12.57
C VAL A 100 -9.66 4.86 -11.80
N LYS A 101 -9.24 3.70 -12.27
CA LYS A 101 -9.55 2.45 -11.59
C LYS A 101 -8.95 2.47 -10.20
N ASN A 102 -9.73 2.06 -9.21
CA ASN A 102 -9.32 2.07 -7.81
C ASN A 102 -8.98 3.48 -7.29
N ALA A 103 -9.59 4.52 -7.88
CA ALA A 103 -9.31 5.90 -7.49
C ALA A 103 -9.52 6.14 -6.00
N ASP A 104 -10.51 5.50 -5.41
CA ASP A 104 -10.79 5.62 -3.98
C ASP A 104 -9.56 5.24 -3.16
N LEU A 105 -8.93 4.12 -3.51
CA LEU A 105 -7.76 3.64 -2.79
C LEU A 105 -6.52 4.47 -3.12
N TRP A 106 -6.35 4.87 -4.38
CA TRP A 106 -5.20 5.69 -4.76
C TRP A 106 -5.22 7.05 -4.07
N GLN A 107 -6.39 7.66 -3.97
CA GLN A 107 -6.53 8.96 -3.31
C GLN A 107 -6.24 8.84 -1.82
N ARG A 108 -6.74 7.78 -1.20
CA ARG A 108 -6.48 7.56 0.23
C ARG A 108 -5.01 7.29 0.48
N LEU A 109 -4.39 6.49 -0.36
CA LEU A 109 -2.97 6.16 -0.21
C LEU A 109 -2.11 7.41 -0.40
N ASP A 110 -2.42 8.23 -1.38
CA ASP A 110 -1.69 9.48 -1.62
C ASP A 110 -1.79 10.41 -0.40
N GLU A 111 -2.97 10.54 0.16
CA GLU A 111 -3.20 11.37 1.34
C GLU A 111 -2.38 10.87 2.52
N LEU A 112 -2.40 9.57 2.77
CA LEU A 112 -1.68 8.99 3.89
C LEU A 112 -0.15 9.08 3.69
N ALA A 113 0.31 8.83 2.49
CA ALA A 113 1.74 8.93 2.20
C ALA A 113 2.25 10.35 2.38
N GLY A 114 1.39 11.34 2.13
CA GLY A 114 1.73 12.73 2.36
C GLY A 114 1.82 13.13 3.83
N GLN A 115 1.24 12.34 4.72
CA GLN A 115 1.29 12.60 6.16
C GLN A 115 2.55 12.03 6.81
N HIS A 116 3.28 11.19 6.08
CA HIS A 116 4.48 10.52 6.60
C HIS A 116 5.62 10.65 5.61
N GLN A 117 6.82 10.29 6.02
CA GLN A 117 7.95 10.18 5.11
C GLN A 117 8.05 8.71 4.73
N VAL A 118 7.46 8.36 3.61
CA VAL A 118 7.39 6.96 3.18
C VAL A 118 8.45 6.67 2.14
N LYS A 119 9.31 5.72 2.45
CA LYS A 119 10.23 5.17 1.49
C LYS A 119 9.64 3.84 1.03
N TRP A 120 9.34 3.75 -0.25
CA TRP A 120 8.77 2.53 -0.81
C TRP A 120 9.89 1.56 -1.12
N CYS A 121 9.83 0.38 -0.55
CA CYS A 121 10.83 -0.65 -0.73
C CYS A 121 10.23 -1.79 -1.55
N TRP A 122 10.55 -1.79 -2.83
CA TRP A 122 9.98 -2.78 -3.73
C TRP A 122 10.79 -4.05 -3.65
N VAL A 123 10.14 -5.12 -3.21
CA VAL A 123 10.80 -6.42 -3.10
C VAL A 123 10.37 -7.29 -4.28
N LYS A 124 11.20 -8.28 -4.60
CA LYS A 124 10.84 -9.20 -5.64
C LYS A 124 9.66 -10.04 -5.17
N GLY A 125 8.75 -10.28 -6.07
CA GLY A 125 7.58 -11.07 -5.77
C GLY A 125 7.94 -12.49 -5.32
N HIS A 126 6.95 -13.18 -4.80
CA HIS A 126 7.12 -14.49 -4.26
C HIS A 126 7.56 -15.51 -5.29
N ALA A 127 7.48 -15.15 -6.54
CA ALA A 127 7.86 -16.07 -7.59
C ALA A 127 9.29 -16.52 -7.49
N GLY A 128 10.14 -15.76 -6.97
CA GLY A 128 11.50 -16.14 -6.82
C GLY A 128 11.80 -16.79 -5.52
N HIS A 129 10.83 -16.99 -4.67
CA HIS A 129 11.03 -17.33 -3.39
C HIS A 129 10.69 -18.66 -3.24
N VAL A 130 11.39 -19.47 -3.71
CA VAL A 130 11.00 -20.75 -3.52
C VAL A 130 11.37 -21.22 -2.24
N GLY A 131 10.86 -20.86 -1.47
CA GLY A 131 11.06 -21.38 -0.15
C GLY A 131 12.39 -21.59 0.15
#